data_ccbfcd0f7c25efefcfa93e86a44da6e5
#
_entry.id   ccbfcd0f7c25efefcfa93e86a44da6e5
#
_cell.length_a   1.000
_cell.length_b   1.000
_cell.length_c   1.000
_cell.angle_alpha   90.00
_cell.angle_beta   90.00
_cell.angle_gamma   90.00
#
_symmetry.space_group_name_H-M   'P 1'
#
loop_
_entity.id
_entity.type
_entity.pdbx_description
1 polymer ?
#
loop_
_entity_poly.entity_id
_entity_poly.type
_entity_poly.pdbx_seq_one_letter_code
_entity_poly.pdbx_strand_id
1 'polypeptide(L)'
;DVRSFISYAVGCMFGRYSIYKDGLIFAGEPYSLQAFADKLNDRPGTISAEELQRAYRNEGVVVDEMFFPDADNVIPITDEEYLDDDIVSRLCDWLKVVYGADTLEANLDYIAKALGNKGSTSREIIRNYFLNDFFKDHCQTYSVTGSGKRPIYWLFDSGKQNGFKALVYLHRYTPDTIGNLRIDYLHKMQRVYESEINRMQD
;
A
#
# COMPACT_ATOMS: atom_id res chain seq x y z
N ASP A 1 -4.66 17.32 8.12
CA ASP A 1 -5.65 16.75 7.19
C ASP A 1 -5.44 15.24 7.04
N VAL A 2 -6.49 14.45 7.32
CA VAL A 2 -6.42 12.98 7.29
C VAL A 2 -6.05 12.43 5.91
N ARG A 3 -6.47 13.08 4.83
CA ARG A 3 -6.16 12.66 3.45
C ARG A 3 -4.69 12.83 3.13
N SER A 4 -4.06 13.91 3.56
CA SER A 4 -2.62 14.12 3.44
C SER A 4 -1.83 13.11 4.29
N PHE A 5 -2.33 12.78 5.47
CA PHE A 5 -1.76 11.74 6.33
C PHE A 5 -1.79 10.36 5.65
N ILE A 6 -2.93 9.96 5.08
CA ILE A 6 -3.04 8.70 4.32
C ILE A 6 -2.12 8.73 3.09
N SER A 7 -2.06 9.85 2.37
CA SER A 7 -1.15 10.00 1.22
C SER A 7 0.32 9.79 1.60
N TYR A 8 0.73 10.29 2.77
CA TYR A 8 2.07 10.06 3.30
C TYR A 8 2.30 8.58 3.65
N ALA A 9 1.35 7.94 4.34
CA ALA A 9 1.42 6.53 4.67
C ALA A 9 1.57 5.65 3.41
N VAL A 10 0.77 5.93 2.35
CA VAL A 10 0.90 5.25 1.06
C VAL A 10 2.27 5.50 0.42
N GLY A 11 2.80 6.71 0.54
CA GLY A 11 4.17 7.00 0.12
C GLY A 11 5.22 6.15 0.83
N CYS A 12 5.04 5.90 2.14
CA CYS A 12 5.89 4.97 2.90
C CYS A 12 5.72 3.52 2.44
N MET A 13 4.49 3.09 2.10
CA MET A 13 4.24 1.74 1.58
C MET A 13 5.00 1.45 0.29
N PHE A 14 5.24 2.46 -0.54
CA PHE A 14 5.97 2.33 -1.79
C PHE A 14 7.45 2.72 -1.71
N GLY A 15 7.94 3.17 -0.55
CA GLY A 15 9.32 3.60 -0.36
C GLY A 15 9.64 4.99 -0.93
N ARG A 16 8.62 5.76 -1.31
CA ARG A 16 8.82 7.17 -1.67
C ARG A 16 9.25 8.00 -0.45
N TYR A 17 8.67 7.70 0.69
CA TYR A 17 9.01 8.27 1.99
C TYR A 17 9.39 7.17 2.97
N SER A 18 9.90 7.56 4.13
CA SER A 18 10.16 6.67 5.25
C SER A 18 9.82 7.40 6.55
N ILE A 19 9.33 6.65 7.55
CA ILE A 19 9.17 7.15 8.92
C ILE A 19 10.51 7.33 9.65
N TYR A 20 11.60 6.83 9.08
CA TYR A 20 12.94 6.83 9.70
C TYR A 20 13.85 7.94 9.17
N LYS A 21 13.49 8.58 8.06
CA LYS A 21 14.30 9.60 7.42
C LYS A 21 13.44 10.59 6.67
N ASP A 22 13.69 11.89 6.89
CA ASP A 22 12.97 12.95 6.22
C ASP A 22 13.29 13.03 4.71
N GLY A 23 12.31 13.51 3.95
CA GLY A 23 12.44 13.78 2.53
C GLY A 23 12.11 12.57 1.63
N LEU A 24 12.49 12.68 0.37
CA LEU A 24 12.28 11.63 -0.63
C LEU A 24 13.36 10.56 -0.50
N ILE A 25 12.94 9.29 -0.44
CA ILE A 25 13.84 8.14 -0.42
C ILE A 25 14.02 7.57 -1.82
N PHE A 26 12.92 7.21 -2.51
CA PHE A 26 12.96 6.74 -3.91
C PHE A 26 12.03 7.57 -4.79
N ALA A 27 12.57 8.10 -5.90
CA ALA A 27 11.85 8.96 -6.83
C ALA A 27 12.27 8.77 -8.30
N GLY A 28 12.72 7.57 -8.67
CA GLY A 28 13.08 7.22 -10.05
C GLY A 28 14.35 6.39 -10.22
N GLU A 29 15.16 6.28 -9.18
CA GLU A 29 16.31 5.37 -9.15
C GLU A 29 15.88 3.91 -8.96
N PRO A 30 16.70 2.94 -9.36
CA PRO A 30 16.41 1.53 -9.17
C PRO A 30 16.20 1.18 -7.69
N TYR A 31 15.07 0.53 -7.41
CA TYR A 31 14.74 0.10 -6.06
C TYR A 31 15.28 -1.30 -5.78
N SER A 32 15.81 -1.47 -4.58
CA SER A 32 15.98 -2.76 -3.91
C SER A 32 15.84 -2.55 -2.40
N LEU A 33 15.56 -3.63 -1.68
CA LEU A 33 15.49 -3.56 -0.22
C LEU A 33 16.83 -3.14 0.39
N GLN A 34 17.95 -3.60 -0.16
CA GLN A 34 19.29 -3.17 0.26
C GLN A 34 19.50 -1.66 0.01
N ALA A 35 19.13 -1.18 -1.19
CA ALA A 35 19.24 0.24 -1.52
C ALA A 35 18.37 1.11 -0.61
N PHE A 36 17.19 0.62 -0.21
CA PHE A 36 16.34 1.30 0.78
C PHE A 36 17.02 1.38 2.15
N ALA A 37 17.55 0.25 2.63
CA ALA A 37 18.28 0.22 3.90
C ALA A 37 19.51 1.13 3.88
N ASP A 38 20.28 1.10 2.80
CA ASP A 38 21.48 1.95 2.64
C ASP A 38 21.13 3.44 2.66
N LYS A 39 19.98 3.80 2.09
CA LYS A 39 19.49 5.20 2.13
C LYS A 39 19.03 5.65 3.52
N LEU A 40 18.53 4.73 4.34
CA LEU A 40 18.15 5.04 5.72
C LEU A 40 19.35 5.18 6.65
N ASN A 41 20.45 4.50 6.34
CA ASN A 41 21.64 4.47 7.17
C ASN A 41 22.70 5.46 6.71
N ASP A 42 23.31 6.18 7.64
CA ASP A 42 24.49 6.99 7.36
C ASP A 42 25.76 6.14 7.07
N ARG A 43 25.64 4.82 7.28
CA ARG A 43 26.70 3.82 7.04
C ARG A 43 26.13 2.68 6.20
N PRO A 44 26.20 2.76 4.87
CA PRO A 44 25.75 1.71 3.96
C PRO A 44 26.41 0.34 4.29
N GLY A 45 25.64 -0.73 4.15
CA GLY A 45 26.12 -2.10 4.36
C GLY A 45 26.14 -2.60 5.80
N THR A 46 25.62 -1.83 6.75
CA THR A 46 25.54 -2.29 8.17
C THR A 46 24.45 -3.34 8.41
N ILE A 47 23.44 -3.39 7.54
CA ILE A 47 22.38 -4.41 7.56
C ILE A 47 22.47 -5.14 6.22
N SER A 48 22.61 -6.46 6.24
CA SER A 48 22.69 -7.23 5.00
C SER A 48 21.31 -7.37 4.35
N ALA A 49 21.28 -7.47 3.02
CA ALA A 49 20.06 -7.75 2.28
C ALA A 49 19.39 -9.06 2.74
N GLU A 50 20.18 -10.03 3.19
CA GLU A 50 19.69 -11.31 3.71
C GLU A 50 19.01 -11.18 5.07
N GLU A 51 19.52 -10.34 5.96
CA GLU A 51 18.89 -10.03 7.24
C GLU A 51 17.56 -9.32 7.02
N LEU A 52 17.53 -8.36 6.12
CA LEU A 52 16.31 -7.68 5.71
C LEU A 52 15.31 -8.65 5.05
N GLN A 53 15.77 -9.54 4.15
CA GLN A 53 14.90 -10.52 3.53
C GLN A 53 14.35 -11.55 4.51
N ARG A 54 15.12 -11.94 5.54
CA ARG A 54 14.60 -12.80 6.63
C ARG A 54 13.52 -12.09 7.44
N ALA A 55 13.71 -10.83 7.73
CA ALA A 55 12.69 -10.00 8.37
C ALA A 55 11.41 -9.89 7.51
N TYR A 56 11.56 -9.90 6.18
CA TYR A 56 10.46 -9.84 5.22
C TYR A 56 9.77 -11.20 4.96
N ARG A 57 10.52 -12.31 5.03
CA ARG A 57 10.02 -13.68 4.74
C ARG A 57 9.41 -14.38 5.93
N ASN A 58 9.65 -13.93 7.13
CA ASN A 58 8.96 -14.43 8.31
C ASN A 58 7.55 -13.83 8.34
N GLU A 59 6.76 -14.33 7.41
CA GLU A 59 5.33 -14.25 7.22
C GLU A 59 4.58 -13.67 8.42
N GLY A 60 4.10 -12.43 8.27
CA GLY A 60 3.19 -11.82 9.22
C GLY A 60 3.75 -11.48 10.61
N VAL A 61 5.02 -11.74 10.85
CA VAL A 61 5.71 -11.10 11.95
C VAL A 61 6.19 -9.75 11.41
N VAL A 62 5.42 -8.72 11.67
CA VAL A 62 5.99 -7.39 11.85
C VAL A 62 7.21 -7.64 12.74
N VAL A 63 8.41 -7.54 12.17
CA VAL A 63 9.62 -7.47 12.98
C VAL A 63 9.36 -6.28 13.89
N ASP A 64 9.31 -6.51 15.17
CA ASP A 64 8.59 -5.71 16.17
C ASP A 64 8.88 -4.20 16.16
N GLU A 65 9.61 -3.67 15.17
CA GLU A 65 10.04 -2.28 15.21
C GLU A 65 10.26 -1.60 13.84
N MET A 66 10.11 -2.26 12.67
CA MET A 66 10.39 -1.59 11.39
C MET A 66 9.32 -1.79 10.32
N PHE A 67 8.97 -0.70 9.65
CA PHE A 67 8.08 -0.73 8.48
C PHE A 67 8.91 -0.67 7.19
N PHE A 68 8.71 -1.66 6.31
CA PHE A 68 9.38 -1.73 5.01
C PHE A 68 8.41 -1.43 3.87
N PRO A 69 8.90 -0.85 2.77
CA PRO A 69 8.13 -0.70 1.55
C PRO A 69 7.69 -2.06 0.99
N ASP A 70 6.62 -2.03 0.20
CA ASP A 70 6.14 -3.19 -0.53
C ASP A 70 7.23 -3.76 -1.44
N ALA A 71 7.35 -5.10 -1.48
CA ALA A 71 8.48 -5.76 -2.13
C ALA A 71 8.39 -5.70 -3.65
N ASP A 72 7.20 -5.93 -4.22
CA ASP A 72 6.96 -6.07 -5.65
C ASP A 72 6.35 -4.83 -6.32
N ASN A 73 6.15 -3.77 -5.55
CA ASN A 73 5.58 -2.51 -6.04
C ASN A 73 4.11 -2.60 -6.48
N VAL A 74 3.37 -3.59 -5.98
CA VAL A 74 1.95 -3.77 -6.29
C VAL A 74 1.15 -3.88 -4.99
N ILE A 75 0.29 -2.90 -4.71
CA ILE A 75 -0.58 -2.93 -3.52
C ILE A 75 -2.03 -3.05 -3.96
N PRO A 76 -2.68 -4.20 -3.70
CA PRO A 76 -4.06 -4.43 -4.09
C PRO A 76 -5.03 -3.57 -3.28
N ILE A 77 -6.13 -3.19 -3.92
CA ILE A 77 -7.29 -2.53 -3.31
C ILE A 77 -8.50 -3.37 -3.67
N THR A 78 -9.02 -4.10 -2.72
CA THR A 78 -10.17 -4.99 -2.88
C THR A 78 -11.38 -4.48 -2.10
N ASP A 79 -12.58 -4.92 -2.46
CA ASP A 79 -13.81 -4.54 -1.78
C ASP A 79 -13.97 -5.18 -0.40
N GLU A 80 -13.31 -6.33 -0.18
CA GLU A 80 -13.20 -7.00 1.12
C GLU A 80 -11.75 -7.42 1.39
N GLU A 81 -11.49 -7.96 2.57
CA GLU A 81 -10.16 -8.43 2.97
C GLU A 81 -9.90 -9.84 2.43
N TYR A 82 -9.51 -9.93 1.16
CA TYR A 82 -9.16 -11.20 0.50
C TYR A 82 -7.67 -11.49 0.48
N LEU A 83 -6.84 -10.45 0.69
CA LEU A 83 -5.39 -10.50 0.56
C LEU A 83 -4.75 -9.86 1.81
N ASP A 84 -3.74 -10.52 2.36
CA ASP A 84 -3.08 -10.09 3.60
C ASP A 84 -2.23 -8.81 3.40
N ASP A 85 -1.89 -8.49 2.16
CA ASP A 85 -1.05 -7.36 1.76
C ASP A 85 -1.83 -6.26 1.04
N ASP A 86 -3.16 -6.23 1.18
CA ASP A 86 -3.96 -5.14 0.62
C ASP A 86 -3.66 -3.80 1.31
N ILE A 87 -4.11 -2.71 0.68
CA ILE A 87 -3.77 -1.36 1.14
C ILE A 87 -4.26 -1.06 2.56
N VAL A 88 -5.39 -1.65 2.99
CA VAL A 88 -5.92 -1.44 4.35
C VAL A 88 -5.08 -2.21 5.36
N SER A 89 -4.69 -3.46 5.06
CA SER A 89 -3.78 -4.25 5.89
C SER A 89 -2.42 -3.55 6.03
N ARG A 90 -1.87 -3.05 4.94
CA ARG A 90 -0.63 -2.26 4.95
C ARG A 90 -0.73 -0.97 5.76
N LEU A 91 -1.89 -0.30 5.72
CA LEU A 91 -2.13 0.88 6.56
C LEU A 91 -2.17 0.50 8.04
N CYS A 92 -2.82 -0.63 8.39
CA CYS A 92 -2.83 -1.13 9.77
C CYS A 92 -1.41 -1.40 10.28
N ASP A 93 -0.58 -2.05 9.48
CA ASP A 93 0.82 -2.34 9.85
C ASP A 93 1.65 -1.06 10.02
N TRP A 94 1.48 -0.10 9.13
CA TRP A 94 2.11 1.20 9.25
C TRP A 94 1.69 1.93 10.54
N LEU A 95 0.39 1.92 10.86
CA LEU A 95 -0.14 2.53 12.09
C LEU A 95 0.41 1.84 13.35
N LYS A 96 0.51 0.51 13.37
CA LYS A 96 1.10 -0.24 14.49
C LYS A 96 2.54 0.16 14.75
N VAL A 97 3.33 0.29 13.70
CA VAL A 97 4.75 0.67 13.82
C VAL A 97 4.90 2.12 14.30
N VAL A 98 4.06 3.04 13.79
CA VAL A 98 4.17 4.47 14.13
C VAL A 98 3.62 4.80 15.52
N TYR A 99 2.50 4.20 15.89
CA TYR A 99 1.74 4.59 17.09
C TYR A 99 1.59 3.48 18.14
N GLY A 100 2.04 2.27 17.85
CA GLY A 100 1.88 1.11 18.71
C GLY A 100 0.62 0.29 18.40
N ALA A 101 0.72 -1.02 18.55
CA ALA A 101 -0.36 -1.95 18.22
C ALA A 101 -1.59 -1.77 19.13
N ASP A 102 -1.40 -1.35 20.35
CA ASP A 102 -2.45 -1.08 21.35
C ASP A 102 -3.34 0.11 20.98
N THR A 103 -2.86 1.03 20.14
CA THR A 103 -3.63 2.20 19.69
C THR A 103 -4.32 2.02 18.33
N LEU A 104 -4.14 0.87 17.67
CA LEU A 104 -4.57 0.64 16.30
C LEU A 104 -6.06 0.96 16.08
N GLU A 105 -6.95 0.39 16.90
CA GLU A 105 -8.38 0.56 16.71
C GLU A 105 -8.81 2.02 16.90
N ALA A 106 -8.24 2.70 17.90
CA ALA A 106 -8.52 4.12 18.13
C ALA A 106 -8.05 5.00 16.95
N ASN A 107 -6.91 4.68 16.36
CA ASN A 107 -6.40 5.39 15.18
C ASN A 107 -7.27 5.13 13.94
N LEU A 108 -7.70 3.88 13.72
CA LEU A 108 -8.61 3.53 12.63
C LEU A 108 -9.96 4.25 12.77
N ASP A 109 -10.52 4.30 13.97
CA ASP A 109 -11.78 5.02 14.26
C ASP A 109 -11.65 6.52 14.00
N TYR A 110 -10.54 7.11 14.42
CA TYR A 110 -10.27 8.52 14.15
C TYR A 110 -10.19 8.81 12.64
N ILE A 111 -9.45 7.99 11.89
CA ILE A 111 -9.28 8.11 10.44
C ILE A 111 -10.64 7.95 9.75
N ALA A 112 -11.37 6.89 10.07
CA ALA A 112 -12.67 6.59 9.47
C ALA A 112 -13.67 7.74 9.70
N LYS A 113 -13.75 8.25 10.92
CA LYS A 113 -14.61 9.39 11.28
C LYS A 113 -14.23 10.64 10.50
N ALA A 114 -12.94 10.91 10.33
CA ALA A 114 -12.46 12.09 9.61
C ALA A 114 -12.67 11.97 8.08
N LEU A 115 -12.64 10.76 7.51
CA LEU A 115 -12.95 10.51 6.11
C LEU A 115 -14.44 10.68 5.79
N GLY A 116 -15.31 10.17 6.65
CA GLY A 116 -16.76 10.25 6.49
C GLY A 116 -17.33 9.40 5.35
N ASN A 117 -16.57 8.44 4.81
CA ASN A 117 -17.06 7.51 3.81
C ASN A 117 -18.07 6.52 4.41
N LYS A 118 -18.80 5.80 3.56
CA LYS A 118 -19.78 4.81 4.01
C LYS A 118 -19.08 3.54 4.46
N GLY A 119 -19.65 2.87 5.45
CA GLY A 119 -19.19 1.58 5.98
C GLY A 119 -19.77 1.35 7.37
N SER A 120 -19.79 0.09 7.80
CA SER A 120 -20.26 -0.33 9.13
C SER A 120 -19.12 -0.40 10.15
N THR A 121 -17.90 -0.58 9.68
CA THR A 121 -16.70 -0.62 10.50
C THR A 121 -15.68 0.42 10.03
N SER A 122 -14.73 0.77 10.88
CA SER A 122 -13.66 1.72 10.52
C SER A 122 -12.83 1.21 9.34
N ARG A 123 -12.55 -0.10 9.28
CA ARG A 123 -11.84 -0.71 8.15
C ARG A 123 -12.63 -0.63 6.85
N GLU A 124 -13.94 -0.89 6.88
CA GLU A 124 -14.81 -0.72 5.69
C GLU A 124 -14.86 0.72 5.20
N ILE A 125 -14.96 1.68 6.11
CA ILE A 125 -14.96 3.11 5.77
C ILE A 125 -13.65 3.50 5.08
N ILE A 126 -12.50 3.07 5.63
CA ILE A 126 -11.18 3.33 5.05
C ILE A 126 -11.03 2.62 3.70
N ARG A 127 -11.49 1.37 3.60
CA ARG A 127 -11.49 0.59 2.35
C ARG A 127 -12.30 1.29 1.26
N ASN A 128 -13.48 1.78 1.58
CA ASN A 128 -14.32 2.54 0.66
C ASN A 128 -13.65 3.85 0.19
N TYR A 129 -12.90 4.51 1.06
CA TYR A 129 -12.11 5.66 0.65
C TYR A 129 -11.03 5.28 -0.38
N PHE A 130 -10.28 4.21 -0.15
CA PHE A 130 -9.28 3.75 -1.12
C PHE A 130 -9.89 3.32 -2.45
N LEU A 131 -11.03 2.64 -2.43
CA LEU A 131 -11.72 2.19 -3.64
C LEU A 131 -12.25 3.33 -4.51
N ASN A 132 -12.74 4.41 -3.90
CA ASN A 132 -13.55 5.39 -4.62
C ASN A 132 -12.95 6.79 -4.70
N ASP A 133 -12.13 7.19 -3.73
CA ASP A 133 -11.73 8.59 -3.57
C ASP A 133 -10.21 8.81 -3.55
N PHE A 134 -9.42 7.90 -3.00
CA PHE A 134 -7.98 8.08 -2.81
C PHE A 134 -7.25 8.48 -4.10
N PHE A 135 -7.46 7.73 -5.19
CA PHE A 135 -6.76 8.00 -6.46
C PHE A 135 -7.19 9.34 -7.07
N LYS A 136 -8.43 9.72 -6.89
CA LYS A 136 -8.95 11.03 -7.30
C LYS A 136 -8.28 12.16 -6.52
N ASP A 137 -8.18 12.03 -5.20
CA ASP A 137 -7.47 13.00 -4.35
C ASP A 137 -5.98 13.07 -4.70
N HIS A 138 -5.35 11.92 -4.93
CA HIS A 138 -3.98 11.83 -5.41
C HIS A 138 -3.79 12.60 -6.73
N CYS A 139 -4.65 12.38 -7.71
CA CYS A 139 -4.60 13.11 -8.98
C CYS A 139 -4.81 14.63 -8.82
N GLN A 140 -5.59 15.06 -7.84
CA GLN A 140 -5.76 16.49 -7.54
C GLN A 140 -4.50 17.07 -6.91
N THR A 141 -3.90 16.39 -5.94
CA THR A 141 -2.67 16.83 -5.25
C THR A 141 -1.49 16.94 -6.23
N TYR A 142 -1.37 16.02 -7.17
CA TYR A 142 -0.31 16.00 -8.19
C TYR A 142 -0.73 16.63 -9.53
N SER A 143 -1.70 17.54 -9.51
CA SER A 143 -2.04 18.37 -10.65
C SER A 143 -1.06 19.54 -10.78
N VAL A 144 -0.55 19.72 -11.98
CA VAL A 144 0.28 20.90 -12.33
C VAL A 144 -0.59 21.90 -13.08
N THR A 145 -0.67 23.12 -12.59
CA THR A 145 -1.43 24.20 -13.23
C THR A 145 -0.96 24.39 -14.68
N GLY A 146 -1.86 24.22 -15.64
CA GLY A 146 -1.61 24.43 -17.08
C GLY A 146 -1.01 23.26 -17.84
N SER A 147 -0.56 22.18 -17.20
CA SER A 147 0.07 21.01 -17.87
C SER A 147 -0.63 19.67 -17.63
N GLY A 148 -1.76 19.67 -16.97
CA GLY A 148 -2.53 18.45 -16.68
C GLY A 148 -2.09 17.70 -15.43
N LYS A 149 -2.70 16.53 -15.23
CA LYS A 149 -2.44 15.67 -14.07
C LYS A 149 -1.16 14.88 -14.29
N ARG A 150 -0.32 14.82 -13.27
CA ARG A 150 0.90 13.99 -13.24
C ARG A 150 0.90 13.08 -12.02
N PRO A 151 0.02 12.07 -11.95
CA PRO A 151 0.02 11.13 -10.86
C PRO A 151 1.35 10.38 -10.81
N ILE A 152 1.79 10.05 -9.59
CA ILE A 152 2.99 9.22 -9.37
C ILE A 152 2.62 7.76 -9.15
N TYR A 153 1.35 7.45 -8.97
CA TYR A 153 0.81 6.10 -8.94
C TYR A 153 0.00 5.82 -10.20
N TRP A 154 0.00 4.58 -10.60
CA TRP A 154 -0.91 4.04 -11.58
C TRP A 154 -1.96 3.19 -10.85
N LEU A 155 -3.23 3.39 -11.16
CA LEU A 155 -4.31 2.57 -10.68
C LEU A 155 -4.73 1.58 -11.76
N PHE A 156 -4.51 0.28 -11.50
CA PHE A 156 -5.20 -0.78 -12.21
C PHE A 156 -6.62 -0.88 -11.69
N ASP A 157 -7.59 -0.97 -12.60
CA ASP A 157 -9.00 -1.00 -12.28
C ASP A 157 -9.73 -1.96 -13.23
N SER A 158 -10.32 -3.01 -12.69
CA SER A 158 -11.12 -3.98 -13.46
C SER A 158 -12.49 -3.46 -13.89
N GLY A 159 -12.81 -2.22 -13.54
CA GLY A 159 -14.04 -1.54 -13.97
C GLY A 159 -15.12 -1.46 -12.88
N LYS A 160 -16.36 -1.24 -13.31
CA LYS A 160 -17.47 -0.81 -12.44
C LYS A 160 -17.85 -1.76 -11.32
N GLN A 161 -17.47 -3.03 -11.41
CA GLN A 161 -17.79 -4.02 -10.38
C GLN A 161 -16.79 -4.06 -9.21
N ASN A 162 -15.73 -3.24 -9.24
CA ASN A 162 -14.67 -3.21 -8.23
C ASN A 162 -14.05 -4.58 -7.91
N GLY A 163 -14.08 -5.51 -8.86
CA GLY A 163 -13.60 -6.87 -8.65
C GLY A 163 -12.10 -6.96 -8.35
N PHE A 164 -11.32 -6.04 -8.93
CA PHE A 164 -9.90 -5.92 -8.63
C PHE A 164 -9.39 -4.51 -8.95
N LYS A 165 -8.66 -3.93 -8.01
CA LYS A 165 -7.85 -2.73 -8.20
C LYS A 165 -6.49 -2.94 -7.58
N ALA A 166 -5.48 -2.26 -8.12
CA ALA A 166 -4.16 -2.22 -7.51
C ALA A 166 -3.47 -0.89 -7.81
N LEU A 167 -2.72 -0.39 -6.84
CA LEU A 167 -1.81 0.72 -7.04
C LEU A 167 -0.40 0.21 -7.37
N VAL A 168 0.25 0.93 -8.27
CA VAL A 168 1.65 0.74 -8.64
C VAL A 168 2.36 2.09 -8.57
N TYR A 169 3.53 2.16 -7.95
CA TYR A 169 4.34 3.36 -7.91
C TYR A 169 5.15 3.46 -9.20
N LEU A 170 4.88 4.46 -10.02
CA LEU A 170 5.47 4.61 -11.36
C LEU A 170 6.99 4.74 -11.35
N HIS A 171 7.55 5.34 -10.32
CA HIS A 171 9.01 5.48 -10.18
C HIS A 171 9.73 4.17 -9.82
N ARG A 172 8.99 3.11 -9.50
CA ARG A 172 9.50 1.74 -9.28
C ARG A 172 9.04 0.76 -10.36
N TYR A 173 8.37 1.24 -11.39
CA TYR A 173 7.87 0.40 -12.47
C TYR A 173 9.03 -0.30 -13.21
N THR A 174 8.86 -1.60 -13.45
CA THR A 174 9.79 -2.43 -14.21
C THR A 174 9.02 -3.21 -15.30
N PRO A 175 9.70 -3.79 -16.31
CA PRO A 175 9.02 -4.63 -17.31
C PRO A 175 8.22 -5.79 -16.69
N ASP A 176 8.61 -6.28 -15.51
CA ASP A 176 7.96 -7.41 -14.85
C ASP A 176 6.74 -7.01 -14.01
N THR A 177 6.56 -5.73 -13.71
CA THR A 177 5.50 -5.23 -12.81
C THR A 177 4.11 -5.73 -13.22
N ILE A 178 3.76 -5.66 -14.50
CA ILE A 178 2.45 -6.11 -15.02
C ILE A 178 2.32 -7.63 -14.96
N GLY A 179 3.38 -8.35 -15.26
CA GLY A 179 3.42 -9.80 -15.14
C GLY A 179 3.16 -10.26 -13.71
N ASN A 180 3.85 -9.65 -12.74
CA ASN A 180 3.67 -9.92 -11.32
C ASN A 180 2.26 -9.58 -10.85
N LEU A 181 1.74 -8.40 -11.21
CA LEU A 181 0.36 -8.01 -10.91
C LEU A 181 -0.65 -9.05 -11.39
N ARG A 182 -0.48 -9.54 -12.62
CA ARG A 182 -1.38 -10.55 -13.20
C ARG A 182 -1.28 -11.88 -12.47
N ILE A 183 -0.07 -12.40 -12.26
CA ILE A 183 0.17 -13.76 -11.73
C ILE A 183 -0.11 -13.81 -10.23
N ASP A 184 0.45 -12.87 -9.48
CA ASP A 184 0.46 -12.94 -8.02
C ASP A 184 -0.82 -12.39 -7.39
N TYR A 185 -1.54 -11.50 -8.11
CA TYR A 185 -2.75 -10.85 -7.56
C TYR A 185 -4.01 -11.14 -8.35
N LEU A 186 -4.04 -10.82 -9.66
CA LEU A 186 -5.27 -10.97 -10.45
C LEU A 186 -5.74 -12.43 -10.54
N HIS A 187 -4.85 -13.37 -10.83
CA HIS A 187 -5.19 -14.79 -10.87
C HIS A 187 -5.58 -15.34 -9.49
N LYS A 188 -4.97 -14.83 -8.41
CA LYS A 188 -5.35 -15.17 -7.04
C LYS A 188 -6.77 -14.73 -6.74
N MET A 189 -7.12 -13.49 -7.09
CA MET A 189 -8.47 -12.95 -6.92
C MET A 189 -9.52 -13.70 -7.76
N GLN A 190 -9.20 -14.09 -8.99
CA GLN A 190 -10.11 -14.93 -9.80
C GLN A 190 -10.45 -16.24 -9.09
N ARG A 191 -9.45 -16.92 -8.51
CA ARG A 191 -9.69 -18.15 -7.73
C ARG A 191 -10.52 -17.91 -6.47
N VAL A 192 -10.31 -16.80 -5.79
CA VAL A 192 -11.12 -16.41 -4.62
C VAL A 192 -12.58 -16.25 -5.04
N TYR A 193 -12.86 -15.50 -6.09
CA TYR A 193 -14.23 -15.29 -6.56
C TYR A 193 -14.89 -16.58 -7.09
N GLU A 194 -14.16 -17.44 -7.78
CA GLU A 194 -14.66 -18.76 -8.19
C GLU A 194 -15.07 -19.61 -6.98
N SER A 195 -14.26 -19.60 -5.92
CA SER A 195 -14.57 -20.30 -4.66
C SER A 195 -15.82 -19.75 -3.98
N GLU A 196 -15.96 -18.43 -3.92
CA GLU A 196 -17.13 -17.75 -3.34
C GLU A 196 -18.42 -18.03 -4.13
N ILE A 197 -18.34 -18.00 -5.46
CA ILE A 197 -19.49 -18.33 -6.33
C ILE A 197 -19.96 -19.77 -6.07
N ASN A 198 -19.04 -20.73 -6.01
CA ASN A 198 -19.38 -22.13 -5.71
C ASN A 198 -20.05 -22.27 -4.34
N ARG A 199 -19.51 -21.60 -3.32
CA ARG A 199 -20.09 -21.61 -1.96
C ARG A 199 -21.51 -21.04 -1.90
N MET A 200 -21.85 -20.08 -2.75
CA MET A 200 -23.18 -19.48 -2.79
C MET A 200 -24.20 -20.32 -3.58
N GLN A 201 -23.73 -21.31 -4.36
CA GLN A 201 -24.59 -22.19 -5.16
C GLN A 201 -24.96 -23.49 -4.42
N ASP A 202 -24.23 -23.86 -3.36
CA ASP A 202 -24.49 -24.99 -2.46
C ASP A 202 -25.44 -24.55 -1.32
#